data_19ecce1beb69dad0fd60886d90114939
#
_entry.id   19ecce1beb69dad0fd60886d90114939
#
_cell.length_a   1.000
_cell.length_b   1.000
_cell.length_c   1.000
_cell.angle_alpha   90.00
_cell.angle_beta   90.00
_cell.angle_gamma   90.00
#
_symmetry.space_group_name_H-M   'P 1'
#
loop_
_entity.id
_entity.type
_entity.pdbx_description
1 polymer ?
#
loop_
_entity_poly.entity_id
_entity_poly.type
_entity_poly.pdbx_seq_one_letter_code
_entity_poly.pdbx_strand_id
1 'polypeptide(L)'
;LKTEIDFASGDWRVHAPDIKNTRADYDLVRKMRASFFCIGPLLARAGQAEVSIPGGCAIGARPIDLHLSALKSFGIQIDESGGYIEAKVPSSGLVGGQVIFPKVSVGATETALMTAVLAKGSSIIRNAAREPEVIALANCLKSMGAKIEGEGTSKIEIEGVDQLGALNCAVPADRIEAATYMIAAQMTGGELVLDNIGTGDMEIVIECLKQSGASVESIEENNQTSIRVKASEEILPVDIETAPFPGFPT
;
A
#
# COMPACT_ATOMS: atom_id res chain seq x y z
N LEU A 1 17.04 1.04 13.56
CA LEU A 1 15.72 1.63 13.70
C LEU A 1 15.41 1.82 15.17
N LYS A 2 15.03 3.03 15.59
CA LYS A 2 14.41 3.29 16.89
C LYS A 2 12.95 3.60 16.65
N THR A 3 12.09 2.97 17.43
CA THR A 3 10.65 3.19 17.39
C THR A 3 10.16 3.50 18.79
N GLU A 4 9.45 4.59 18.93
CA GLU A 4 8.79 5.00 20.16
C GLU A 4 7.29 5.04 19.86
N ILE A 5 6.48 4.46 20.73
CA ILE A 5 5.03 4.37 20.58
C ILE A 5 4.42 5.01 21.81
N ASP A 6 3.60 6.01 21.60
CA ASP A 6 2.71 6.55 22.63
C ASP A 6 1.34 5.86 22.48
N PHE A 7 1.06 4.91 23.34
CA PHE A 7 -0.22 4.19 23.33
C PHE A 7 -1.42 5.04 23.74
N ALA A 8 -1.20 6.17 24.38
CA ALA A 8 -2.30 7.03 24.80
C ALA A 8 -2.81 7.93 23.66
N SER A 9 -1.89 8.45 22.85
CA SER A 9 -2.23 9.26 21.67
C SER A 9 -2.32 8.45 20.38
N GLY A 10 -1.77 7.22 20.36
CA GLY A 10 -1.60 6.41 19.15
C GLY A 10 -0.43 6.87 18.26
N ASP A 11 0.40 7.79 18.73
CA ASP A 11 1.50 8.33 17.94
C ASP A 11 2.68 7.37 17.87
N TRP A 12 3.21 7.23 16.66
CA TRP A 12 4.42 6.45 16.40
C TRP A 12 5.54 7.38 15.93
N ARG A 13 6.67 7.33 16.62
CA ARG A 13 7.88 8.00 16.16
C ARG A 13 8.90 6.96 15.71
N VAL A 14 9.26 7.02 14.43
CA VAL A 14 10.22 6.11 13.81
C VAL A 14 11.46 6.89 13.39
N HIS A 15 12.64 6.48 13.84
CA HIS A 15 13.90 7.13 13.51
C HIS A 15 14.93 6.12 12.99
N ALA A 16 15.38 6.30 11.76
CA ALA A 16 16.35 5.44 11.08
C ALA A 16 17.39 6.28 10.31
N PRO A 17 18.28 7.01 11.02
CA PRO A 17 19.27 7.87 10.36
C PRO A 17 20.26 7.03 9.54
N ASP A 18 20.70 5.90 10.10
CA ASP A 18 21.67 5.00 9.49
C ASP A 18 21.05 3.63 9.25
N ILE A 19 21.24 3.10 8.05
CA ILE A 19 20.85 1.74 7.72
C ILE A 19 22.07 0.83 7.97
N LYS A 20 22.03 0.10 9.09
CA LYS A 20 23.12 -0.81 9.49
C LYS A 20 22.95 -2.23 8.94
N ASN A 21 21.74 -2.60 8.58
CA ASN A 21 21.40 -3.92 8.07
C ASN A 21 20.47 -3.77 6.86
N THR A 22 20.86 -4.37 5.76
CA THR A 22 20.10 -4.37 4.50
C THR A 22 19.44 -5.71 4.21
N ARG A 23 19.45 -6.62 5.19
CA ARG A 23 18.84 -7.94 5.09
C ARG A 23 17.54 -8.02 5.90
N ALA A 24 16.51 -8.55 5.28
CA ALA A 24 15.24 -8.92 5.90
C ALA A 24 15.09 -10.45 5.89
N ASP A 25 15.26 -11.05 7.05
CA ASP A 25 15.29 -12.50 7.20
C ASP A 25 13.92 -13.15 7.06
N TYR A 26 13.90 -14.41 6.66
CA TYR A 26 12.71 -15.23 6.46
C TYR A 26 11.75 -15.19 7.64
N ASP A 27 12.24 -15.29 8.88
CA ASP A 27 11.41 -15.29 10.08
C ASP A 27 10.61 -13.99 10.30
N LEU A 28 11.09 -12.88 9.76
CA LEU A 28 10.35 -11.61 9.75
C LEU A 28 9.39 -11.53 8.57
N VAL A 29 9.88 -11.82 7.36
CA VAL A 29 9.12 -11.66 6.12
C VAL A 29 7.93 -12.63 6.05
N ARG A 30 8.07 -13.85 6.55
CA ARG A 30 7.00 -14.85 6.57
C ARG A 30 5.80 -14.46 7.45
N LYS A 31 6.02 -13.62 8.46
CA LYS A 31 4.96 -13.18 9.39
C LYS A 31 4.06 -12.11 8.79
N MET A 32 4.61 -11.29 7.91
CA MET A 32 3.90 -10.18 7.29
C MET A 32 4.46 -9.96 5.89
N ARG A 33 3.63 -10.22 4.86
CA ARG A 33 4.03 -10.07 3.47
C ARG A 33 4.52 -8.65 3.13
N ALA A 34 3.91 -7.63 3.73
CA ALA A 34 4.32 -6.23 3.55
C ALA A 34 5.79 -5.96 3.94
N SER A 35 6.44 -6.86 4.68
CA SER A 35 7.88 -6.77 4.95
C SER A 35 8.72 -6.75 3.66
N PHE A 36 8.21 -7.29 2.55
CA PHE A 36 8.88 -7.23 1.25
C PHE A 36 9.02 -5.80 0.72
N PHE A 37 8.15 -4.89 1.10
CA PHE A 37 8.22 -3.48 0.67
C PHE A 37 9.48 -2.76 1.13
N CYS A 38 10.18 -3.26 2.16
CA CYS A 38 11.45 -2.68 2.59
C CYS A 38 12.53 -2.70 1.48
N ILE A 39 12.39 -3.55 0.45
CA ILE A 39 13.35 -3.65 -0.65
C ILE A 39 13.54 -2.33 -1.38
N GLY A 40 12.45 -1.59 -1.69
CA GLY A 40 12.50 -0.31 -2.37
C GLY A 40 13.30 0.75 -1.59
N PRO A 41 12.92 1.10 -0.36
CA PRO A 41 13.66 2.04 0.49
C PRO A 41 15.10 1.63 0.79
N LEU A 42 15.39 0.34 0.96
CA LEU A 42 16.76 -0.15 1.18
C LEU A 42 17.63 0.11 -0.05
N LEU A 43 17.13 -0.21 -1.24
CA LEU A 43 17.85 0.07 -2.49
C LEU A 43 18.07 1.56 -2.69
N ALA A 44 17.05 2.36 -2.49
CA ALA A 44 17.12 3.81 -2.67
C ALA A 44 18.08 4.49 -1.69
N ARG A 45 18.19 4.00 -0.44
CA ARG A 45 19.00 4.62 0.62
C ARG A 45 20.36 3.97 0.84
N ALA A 46 20.45 2.65 0.68
CA ALA A 46 21.68 1.88 0.98
C ALA A 46 22.33 1.26 -0.26
N GLY A 47 21.69 1.34 -1.41
CA GLY A 47 22.18 0.79 -2.67
C GLY A 47 22.14 -0.73 -2.77
N GLN A 48 21.70 -1.43 -1.73
CA GLN A 48 21.58 -2.88 -1.71
C GLN A 48 20.46 -3.35 -0.77
N ALA A 49 19.90 -4.51 -1.07
CA ALA A 49 18.92 -5.18 -0.22
C ALA A 49 19.00 -6.68 -0.43
N GLU A 50 18.85 -7.44 0.66
CA GLU A 50 18.67 -8.88 0.66
C GLU A 50 17.39 -9.18 1.41
N VAL A 51 16.34 -9.62 0.72
CA VAL A 51 15.00 -9.82 1.29
C VAL A 51 14.54 -11.23 1.01
N SER A 52 14.11 -11.94 2.04
CA SER A 52 13.52 -13.27 1.85
C SER A 52 12.32 -13.20 0.93
N ILE A 53 12.16 -14.19 0.07
CA ILE A 53 10.95 -14.33 -0.73
C ILE A 53 9.77 -14.53 0.22
N PRO A 54 8.75 -13.67 0.15
CA PRO A 54 7.59 -13.81 1.02
C PRO A 54 6.84 -15.08 0.65
N GLY A 55 6.45 -15.86 1.63
CA GLY A 55 5.53 -16.97 1.44
C GLY A 55 4.21 -16.55 0.81
N GLY A 56 3.45 -17.51 0.30
CA GLY A 56 2.06 -17.29 -0.05
C GLY A 56 1.24 -16.87 1.18
N CYS A 57 0.04 -16.39 0.98
CA CYS A 57 -0.91 -16.15 2.06
C CYS A 57 -2.12 -17.10 1.90
N ALA A 58 -3.04 -17.09 2.87
CA ALA A 58 -4.23 -17.94 2.83
C ALA A 58 -5.11 -17.71 1.58
N ILE A 59 -4.98 -16.55 0.93
CA ILE A 59 -5.70 -16.19 -0.30
C ILE A 59 -5.11 -16.90 -1.53
N GLY A 60 -3.81 -17.24 -1.53
CA GLY A 60 -3.15 -17.92 -2.65
C GLY A 60 -1.71 -17.49 -2.91
N ALA A 61 -1.17 -17.96 -4.04
CA ALA A 61 0.14 -17.55 -4.52
C ALA A 61 0.10 -16.08 -4.95
N ARG A 62 0.96 -15.27 -4.35
CA ARG A 62 1.12 -13.85 -4.68
C ARG A 62 2.56 -13.62 -5.15
N PRO A 63 2.86 -13.85 -6.43
CA PRO A 63 4.22 -13.70 -6.95
C PRO A 63 4.70 -12.26 -6.80
N ILE A 64 6.03 -12.10 -6.74
CA ILE A 64 6.70 -10.79 -6.63
C ILE A 64 7.30 -10.32 -7.96
N ASP A 65 6.99 -11.01 -9.04
CA ASP A 65 7.51 -10.79 -10.40
C ASP A 65 7.37 -9.33 -10.86
N LEU A 66 6.22 -8.70 -10.58
CA LEU A 66 5.97 -7.30 -10.93
C LEU A 66 6.83 -6.33 -10.11
N HIS A 67 7.08 -6.63 -8.83
CA HIS A 67 8.01 -5.86 -8.01
C HIS A 67 9.42 -5.93 -8.59
N LEU A 68 9.89 -7.15 -8.91
CA LEU A 68 11.23 -7.36 -9.49
C LEU A 68 11.36 -6.71 -10.87
N SER A 69 10.31 -6.80 -11.69
CA SER A 69 10.27 -6.13 -13.00
C SER A 69 10.38 -4.61 -12.86
N ALA A 70 9.66 -4.01 -11.91
CA ALA A 70 9.76 -2.57 -11.63
C ALA A 70 11.18 -2.19 -11.19
N LEU A 71 11.79 -2.93 -10.27
CA LEU A 71 13.15 -2.68 -9.81
C LEU A 71 14.18 -2.78 -10.94
N LYS A 72 14.05 -3.79 -11.83
CA LYS A 72 14.91 -3.93 -13.03
C LYS A 72 14.79 -2.73 -13.97
N SER A 73 13.62 -2.07 -14.05
CA SER A 73 13.43 -0.87 -14.88
C SER A 73 14.26 0.34 -14.40
N PHE A 74 14.70 0.33 -13.15
CA PHE A 74 15.62 1.33 -12.57
C PHE A 74 17.11 0.92 -12.66
N GLY A 75 17.42 -0.12 -13.43
CA GLY A 75 18.78 -0.63 -13.61
C GLY A 75 19.30 -1.48 -12.46
N ILE A 76 18.44 -1.86 -11.50
CA ILE A 76 18.83 -2.67 -10.35
C ILE A 76 19.15 -4.10 -10.81
N GLN A 77 20.29 -4.61 -10.37
CA GLN A 77 20.71 -5.99 -10.56
C GLN A 77 20.04 -6.87 -9.50
N ILE A 78 19.39 -7.92 -9.94
CA ILE A 78 18.63 -8.83 -9.07
C ILE A 78 19.09 -10.27 -9.30
N ASP A 79 19.42 -10.95 -8.22
CA ASP A 79 19.68 -12.39 -8.17
C ASP A 79 18.74 -13.06 -7.18
N GLU A 80 18.34 -14.30 -7.49
CA GLU A 80 17.51 -15.13 -6.62
C GLU A 80 18.35 -16.31 -6.16
N SER A 81 18.68 -16.31 -4.87
CA SER A 81 19.54 -17.35 -4.30
C SER A 81 19.05 -17.76 -2.91
N GLY A 82 18.99 -19.06 -2.64
CA GLY A 82 18.69 -19.61 -1.32
C GLY A 82 17.36 -19.16 -0.70
N GLY A 83 16.36 -18.80 -1.54
CA GLY A 83 15.06 -18.27 -1.05
C GLY A 83 15.07 -16.78 -0.73
N TYR A 84 16.11 -16.07 -1.16
CA TYR A 84 16.27 -14.62 -1.00
C TYR A 84 16.34 -13.92 -2.36
N ILE A 85 15.89 -12.69 -2.38
CA ILE A 85 16.12 -11.73 -3.45
C ILE A 85 17.31 -10.87 -3.02
N GLU A 86 18.42 -11.01 -3.73
CA GLU A 86 19.59 -10.15 -3.61
C GLU A 86 19.53 -9.07 -4.68
N ALA A 87 19.42 -7.82 -4.26
CA ALA A 87 19.26 -6.68 -5.17
C ALA A 87 20.34 -5.64 -4.92
N LYS A 88 20.96 -5.12 -6.00
CA LYS A 88 22.05 -4.13 -5.93
C LYS A 88 21.85 -3.04 -6.97
N VAL A 89 22.01 -1.81 -6.53
CA VAL A 89 22.11 -0.65 -7.39
C VAL A 89 23.48 -0.65 -8.07
N PRO A 90 23.58 -0.44 -9.39
CA PRO A 90 24.85 -0.39 -10.09
C PRO A 90 25.72 0.77 -9.60
N SER A 91 27.04 0.71 -9.85
CA SER A 91 27.99 1.76 -9.43
C SER A 91 27.69 3.13 -10.05
N SER A 92 26.94 3.19 -11.16
CA SER A 92 26.44 4.43 -11.77
C SER A 92 25.35 5.13 -10.94
N GLY A 93 24.83 4.44 -9.91
CA GLY A 93 23.73 4.90 -9.06
C GLY A 93 22.37 4.45 -9.55
N LEU A 94 21.36 4.73 -8.75
CA LEU A 94 19.96 4.50 -9.08
C LEU A 94 19.51 5.57 -10.09
N VAL A 95 18.96 5.15 -11.21
CA VAL A 95 18.51 6.04 -12.28
C VAL A 95 17.02 5.87 -12.54
N GLY A 96 16.35 6.95 -12.92
CA GLY A 96 14.96 6.93 -13.33
C GLY A 96 14.72 6.00 -14.53
N GLY A 97 13.51 5.47 -14.59
CA GLY A 97 13.16 4.50 -15.61
C GLY A 97 11.68 4.50 -15.95
N GLN A 98 11.33 3.70 -16.97
CA GLN A 98 9.95 3.49 -17.37
C GLN A 98 9.48 2.10 -16.89
N VAL A 99 8.52 2.10 -15.98
CA VAL A 99 7.84 0.89 -15.49
C VAL A 99 6.51 0.76 -16.22
N ILE A 100 6.25 -0.40 -16.82
CA ILE A 100 4.99 -0.71 -17.49
C ILE A 100 4.45 -2.01 -16.90
N PHE A 101 3.36 -1.93 -16.14
CA PHE A 101 2.75 -3.13 -15.59
C PHE A 101 1.79 -3.78 -16.59
N PRO A 102 1.92 -5.10 -16.87
CA PRO A 102 0.98 -5.82 -17.74
C PRO A 102 -0.40 -5.97 -17.10
N LYS A 103 -0.47 -5.93 -15.77
CA LYS A 103 -1.68 -5.91 -14.95
C LYS A 103 -1.48 -4.98 -13.76
N VAL A 104 -2.57 -4.40 -13.26
CA VAL A 104 -2.53 -3.54 -12.08
C VAL A 104 -2.02 -4.32 -10.87
N SER A 105 -1.13 -3.70 -10.08
CA SER A 105 -0.61 -4.26 -8.84
C SER A 105 -0.31 -3.14 -7.84
N VAL A 106 -1.04 -3.12 -6.74
CA VAL A 106 -0.85 -2.15 -5.65
C VAL A 106 0.58 -2.21 -5.14
N GLY A 107 1.01 -3.37 -4.66
CA GLY A 107 2.32 -3.50 -4.04
C GLY A 107 3.49 -3.23 -4.99
N ALA A 108 3.38 -3.61 -6.28
CA ALA A 108 4.43 -3.30 -7.24
C ALA A 108 4.49 -1.79 -7.56
N THR A 109 3.33 -1.10 -7.60
CA THR A 109 3.26 0.35 -7.75
C THR A 109 3.90 1.05 -6.56
N GLU A 110 3.61 0.63 -5.33
CA GLU A 110 4.20 1.18 -4.11
C GLU A 110 5.72 0.96 -4.05
N THR A 111 6.19 -0.25 -4.41
CA THR A 111 7.63 -0.54 -4.50
C THR A 111 8.31 0.37 -5.53
N ALA A 112 7.70 0.56 -6.70
CA ALA A 112 8.23 1.45 -7.74
C ALA A 112 8.28 2.91 -7.26
N LEU A 113 7.21 3.42 -6.62
CA LEU A 113 7.16 4.76 -6.03
C LEU A 113 8.29 4.99 -5.02
N MET A 114 8.39 4.13 -4.01
CA MET A 114 9.40 4.24 -2.96
C MET A 114 10.85 4.13 -3.49
N THR A 115 11.04 3.47 -4.61
CA THR A 115 12.35 3.35 -5.26
C THR A 115 12.66 4.59 -6.10
N ALA A 116 11.70 5.03 -6.91
CA ALA A 116 11.87 6.10 -7.91
C ALA A 116 12.13 7.48 -7.30
N VAL A 117 11.61 7.78 -6.11
CA VAL A 117 11.71 9.12 -5.50
C VAL A 117 13.14 9.57 -5.22
N LEU A 118 14.09 8.64 -5.09
CA LEU A 118 15.52 8.94 -4.92
C LEU A 118 16.36 8.53 -6.16
N ALA A 119 15.73 8.16 -7.28
CA ALA A 119 16.42 7.82 -8.51
C ALA A 119 16.79 9.10 -9.29
N LYS A 120 17.99 9.14 -9.87
CA LYS A 120 18.42 10.30 -10.66
C LYS A 120 17.58 10.43 -11.94
N GLY A 121 17.04 11.63 -12.18
CA GLY A 121 16.21 11.93 -13.34
C GLY A 121 14.75 11.58 -13.14
N SER A 122 14.03 11.38 -14.24
CA SER A 122 12.57 11.16 -14.21
C SER A 122 12.22 9.70 -14.36
N SER A 123 11.13 9.30 -13.71
CA SER A 123 10.54 7.97 -13.82
C SER A 123 9.07 8.07 -14.21
N ILE A 124 8.58 7.07 -14.95
CA ILE A 124 7.19 6.97 -15.35
C ILE A 124 6.69 5.57 -15.01
N ILE A 125 5.60 5.49 -14.27
CA ILE A 125 4.88 4.24 -14.00
C ILE A 125 3.60 4.25 -14.83
N ARG A 126 3.41 3.25 -15.69
CA ARG A 126 2.21 3.05 -16.51
C ARG A 126 1.43 1.83 -16.04
N ASN A 127 0.11 1.91 -16.16
CA ASN A 127 -0.84 0.95 -15.62
C ASN A 127 -0.65 0.80 -14.09
N ALA A 128 -0.40 1.93 -13.43
CA ALA A 128 -0.26 2.04 -11.99
C ALA A 128 -1.58 1.71 -11.29
N ALA A 129 -1.47 1.22 -10.08
CA ALA A 129 -2.60 1.05 -9.17
C ALA A 129 -3.14 2.43 -8.73
N ARG A 130 -4.46 2.52 -8.53
CA ARG A 130 -5.16 3.77 -8.22
C ARG A 130 -5.81 3.76 -6.84
N GLU A 131 -5.57 2.72 -6.10
CA GLU A 131 -6.10 2.49 -4.77
C GLU A 131 -5.74 3.65 -3.83
N PRO A 132 -6.63 4.00 -2.88
CA PRO A 132 -6.41 5.09 -1.91
C PRO A 132 -5.09 4.96 -1.15
N GLU A 133 -4.64 3.75 -0.88
CA GLU A 133 -3.37 3.43 -0.20
C GLU A 133 -2.16 3.92 -1.02
N VAL A 134 -2.21 3.78 -2.34
CA VAL A 134 -1.17 4.26 -3.25
C VAL A 134 -1.14 5.79 -3.27
N ILE A 135 -2.32 6.43 -3.28
CA ILE A 135 -2.44 7.90 -3.20
C ILE A 135 -1.90 8.39 -1.87
N ALA A 136 -2.25 7.72 -0.76
CA ALA A 136 -1.76 8.05 0.57
C ALA A 136 -0.24 7.95 0.66
N LEU A 137 0.38 6.89 0.11
CA LEU A 137 1.83 6.75 0.04
C LEU A 137 2.46 7.87 -0.78
N ALA A 138 1.91 8.18 -1.96
CA ALA A 138 2.41 9.27 -2.79
C ALA A 138 2.36 10.61 -2.06
N ASN A 139 1.26 10.91 -1.36
CA ASN A 139 1.10 12.13 -0.56
C ASN A 139 2.08 12.17 0.63
N CYS A 140 2.32 11.04 1.31
CA CYS A 140 3.36 10.95 2.33
C CYS A 140 4.74 11.28 1.75
N LEU A 141 5.11 10.70 0.62
CA LEU A 141 6.37 10.97 -0.05
C LEU A 141 6.48 12.44 -0.50
N LYS A 142 5.39 13.02 -1.03
CA LYS A 142 5.33 14.45 -1.40
C LYS A 142 5.53 15.36 -0.19
N SER A 143 4.94 15.03 0.96
CA SER A 143 5.14 15.80 2.20
C SER A 143 6.58 15.71 2.71
N MET A 144 7.33 14.66 2.35
CA MET A 144 8.76 14.52 2.60
C MET A 144 9.63 15.25 1.55
N GLY A 145 9.04 15.86 0.54
CA GLY A 145 9.73 16.62 -0.52
C GLY A 145 9.88 15.88 -1.84
N ALA A 146 9.28 14.71 -2.02
CA ALA A 146 9.25 14.03 -3.31
C ALA A 146 8.41 14.81 -4.34
N LYS A 147 8.77 14.69 -5.60
CA LYS A 147 8.06 15.29 -6.72
C LYS A 147 7.33 14.18 -7.48
N ILE A 148 6.04 14.08 -7.27
CA ILE A 148 5.17 13.03 -7.83
C ILE A 148 3.94 13.72 -8.43
N GLU A 149 3.53 13.28 -9.61
CA GLU A 149 2.30 13.72 -10.28
C GLU A 149 1.55 12.52 -10.82
N GLY A 150 0.22 12.62 -10.88
CA GLY A 150 -0.65 11.60 -11.46
C GLY A 150 -1.01 10.44 -10.51
N GLU A 151 -0.76 10.56 -9.21
CA GLU A 151 -1.29 9.61 -8.23
C GLU A 151 -2.82 9.52 -8.32
N GLY A 152 -3.37 8.33 -8.17
CA GLY A 152 -4.79 8.05 -8.40
C GLY A 152 -5.18 7.88 -9.88
N THR A 153 -4.22 7.99 -10.80
CA THR A 153 -4.42 7.70 -12.22
C THR A 153 -3.59 6.48 -12.65
N SER A 154 -3.82 5.99 -13.86
CA SER A 154 -3.03 4.87 -14.42
C SER A 154 -1.60 5.25 -14.82
N LYS A 155 -1.23 6.54 -14.74
CA LYS A 155 0.10 7.03 -15.08
C LYS A 155 0.62 7.92 -13.95
N ILE A 156 1.73 7.52 -13.35
CA ILE A 156 2.40 8.31 -12.31
C ILE A 156 3.77 8.74 -12.85
N GLU A 157 4.08 10.02 -12.68
CA GLU A 157 5.37 10.63 -13.06
C GLU A 157 6.11 11.06 -11.80
N ILE A 158 7.39 10.73 -11.71
CA ILE A 158 8.22 11.01 -10.56
C ILE A 158 9.50 11.69 -11.05
N GLU A 159 9.85 12.84 -10.48
CA GLU A 159 11.17 13.44 -10.60
C GLU A 159 11.96 13.13 -9.33
N GLY A 160 13.07 12.43 -9.46
CA GLY A 160 13.89 12.02 -8.33
C GLY A 160 14.50 13.22 -7.61
N VAL A 161 14.65 13.09 -6.30
CA VAL A 161 15.27 14.09 -5.42
C VAL A 161 16.48 13.51 -4.71
N ASP A 162 17.41 14.36 -4.29
CA ASP A 162 18.64 13.92 -3.64
C ASP A 162 18.39 13.35 -2.24
N GLN A 163 17.36 13.86 -1.54
CA GLN A 163 17.01 13.42 -0.19
C GLN A 163 15.53 13.71 0.11
N LEU A 164 14.98 12.95 1.04
CA LEU A 164 13.66 13.17 1.61
C LEU A 164 13.78 13.73 3.02
N GLY A 165 12.84 14.59 3.41
CA GLY A 165 12.71 15.16 4.75
C GLY A 165 12.03 14.23 5.74
N ALA A 166 11.74 14.76 6.92
CA ALA A 166 10.94 14.06 7.92
C ALA A 166 9.47 14.00 7.51
N LEU A 167 8.79 12.93 7.94
CA LEU A 167 7.35 12.73 7.75
C LEU A 167 6.60 13.04 9.05
N ASN A 168 5.49 13.77 8.91
CA ASN A 168 4.45 13.86 9.92
C ASN A 168 3.11 13.67 9.22
N CYS A 169 2.47 12.55 9.40
CA CYS A 169 1.19 12.24 8.77
C CYS A 169 0.34 11.33 9.66
N ALA A 170 -0.96 11.40 9.49
CA ALA A 170 -1.87 10.39 9.99
C ALA A 170 -1.91 9.19 9.01
N VAL A 171 -1.91 7.98 9.56
CA VAL A 171 -2.17 6.78 8.75
C VAL A 171 -3.65 6.76 8.42
N PRO A 172 -4.04 6.61 7.14
CA PRO A 172 -5.44 6.51 6.77
C PRO A 172 -6.10 5.27 7.37
N ALA A 173 -7.41 5.33 7.58
CA ALA A 173 -8.18 4.17 8.02
C ALA A 173 -8.13 3.05 6.97
N ASP A 174 -8.16 1.81 7.44
CA ASP A 174 -8.16 0.63 6.56
C ASP A 174 -9.59 0.35 6.06
N ARG A 175 -9.86 0.75 4.80
CA ARG A 175 -11.15 0.52 4.15
C ARG A 175 -11.49 -0.97 3.97
N ILE A 176 -10.49 -1.84 3.87
CA ILE A 176 -10.69 -3.28 3.70
C ILE A 176 -11.11 -3.91 5.03
N GLU A 177 -10.46 -3.50 6.13
CA GLU A 177 -10.87 -3.89 7.47
C GLU A 177 -12.28 -3.39 7.78
N ALA A 178 -12.57 -2.12 7.50
CA ALA A 178 -13.89 -1.54 7.69
C ALA A 178 -14.97 -2.30 6.89
N ALA A 179 -14.75 -2.56 5.61
CA ALA A 179 -15.65 -3.33 4.77
C ALA A 179 -15.89 -4.75 5.35
N THR A 180 -14.85 -5.38 5.86
CA THR A 180 -14.94 -6.71 6.49
C THR A 180 -15.87 -6.69 7.71
N TYR A 181 -15.75 -5.69 8.58
CA TYR A 181 -16.63 -5.54 9.74
C TYR A 181 -18.06 -5.18 9.37
N MET A 182 -18.25 -4.35 8.33
CA MET A 182 -19.60 -4.03 7.81
C MET A 182 -20.30 -5.28 7.30
N ILE A 183 -19.60 -6.11 6.53
CA ILE A 183 -20.12 -7.40 6.03
C ILE A 183 -20.42 -8.33 7.19
N ALA A 184 -19.53 -8.41 8.19
CA ALA A 184 -19.74 -9.22 9.37
C ALA A 184 -21.00 -8.80 10.15
N ALA A 185 -21.24 -7.49 10.31
CA ALA A 185 -22.46 -6.98 10.95
C ALA A 185 -23.72 -7.45 10.21
N GLN A 186 -23.76 -7.33 8.87
CA GLN A 186 -24.88 -7.79 8.05
C GLN A 186 -25.08 -9.32 8.18
N MET A 187 -24.00 -10.09 8.11
CA MET A 187 -24.07 -11.56 8.21
C MET A 187 -24.54 -12.08 9.55
N THR A 188 -24.30 -11.35 10.63
CA THR A 188 -24.61 -11.78 12.01
C THR A 188 -25.89 -11.15 12.57
N GLY A 189 -26.60 -10.34 11.77
CA GLY A 189 -27.83 -9.66 12.22
C GLY A 189 -27.55 -8.53 13.22
N GLY A 190 -26.36 -7.93 13.18
CA GLY A 190 -25.89 -6.95 14.14
C GLY A 190 -26.02 -5.50 13.68
N GLU A 191 -25.61 -4.59 14.58
CA GLU A 191 -25.43 -3.17 14.30
C GLU A 191 -24.02 -2.76 14.76
N LEU A 192 -23.33 -1.95 13.95
CA LEU A 192 -21.96 -1.52 14.21
C LEU A 192 -21.78 -0.07 13.79
N VAL A 193 -20.97 0.68 14.54
CA VAL A 193 -20.47 2.00 14.15
C VAL A 193 -18.96 1.89 13.98
N LEU A 194 -18.45 2.33 12.85
CA LEU A 194 -17.03 2.41 12.53
C LEU A 194 -16.62 3.87 12.56
N ASP A 195 -15.72 4.21 13.47
CA ASP A 195 -15.24 5.57 13.66
C ASP A 195 -14.03 5.89 12.77
N ASN A 196 -13.87 7.20 12.46
CA ASN A 196 -12.74 7.73 11.68
C ASN A 196 -12.61 7.15 10.27
N ILE A 197 -13.71 6.79 9.65
CA ILE A 197 -13.73 6.30 8.28
C ILE A 197 -14.86 6.94 7.47
N GLY A 198 -14.53 7.39 6.27
CA GLY A 198 -15.50 7.95 5.32
C GLY A 198 -15.98 6.93 4.30
N THR A 199 -17.06 7.27 3.63
CA THR A 199 -17.70 6.41 2.61
C THR A 199 -17.00 6.45 1.25
N GLY A 200 -16.17 7.48 0.97
CA GLY A 200 -15.68 7.81 -0.38
C GLY A 200 -14.83 6.73 -1.06
N ASP A 201 -14.15 5.89 -0.26
CA ASP A 201 -13.29 4.83 -0.81
C ASP A 201 -13.95 3.43 -0.74
N MET A 202 -15.24 3.36 -0.35
CA MET A 202 -16.00 2.11 -0.16
C MET A 202 -17.36 2.11 -0.85
N GLU A 203 -17.60 3.01 -1.79
CA GLU A 203 -18.91 3.19 -2.43
C GLU A 203 -19.48 1.89 -2.96
N ILE A 204 -18.68 1.07 -3.66
CA ILE A 204 -19.15 -0.19 -4.24
C ILE A 204 -19.51 -1.23 -3.17
N VAL A 205 -18.76 -1.28 -2.06
CA VAL A 205 -19.06 -2.20 -0.94
C VAL A 205 -20.34 -1.77 -0.24
N ILE A 206 -20.51 -0.48 -0.01
CA ILE A 206 -21.73 0.11 0.58
C ILE A 206 -22.94 -0.18 -0.28
N GLU A 207 -22.82 -0.05 -1.60
CA GLU A 207 -23.89 -0.34 -2.54
C GLU A 207 -24.30 -1.82 -2.50
N CYS A 208 -23.32 -2.73 -2.51
CA CYS A 208 -23.59 -4.16 -2.37
C CYS A 208 -24.26 -4.51 -1.03
N LEU A 209 -23.84 -3.88 0.07
CA LEU A 209 -24.49 -4.05 1.37
C LEU A 209 -25.92 -3.55 1.38
N LYS A 210 -26.20 -2.39 0.79
CA LYS A 210 -27.58 -1.87 0.65
C LYS A 210 -28.44 -2.79 -0.21
N GLN A 211 -27.90 -3.31 -1.31
CA GLN A 211 -28.61 -4.29 -2.16
C GLN A 211 -28.90 -5.59 -1.41
N SER A 212 -28.01 -5.99 -0.48
CA SER A 212 -28.27 -7.14 0.40
C SER A 212 -29.31 -6.87 1.51
N GLY A 213 -29.81 -5.62 1.61
CA GLY A 213 -30.82 -5.20 2.57
C GLY A 213 -30.29 -4.43 3.78
N ALA A 214 -28.97 -4.28 3.95
CA ALA A 214 -28.41 -3.52 5.06
C ALA A 214 -28.73 -2.02 4.98
N SER A 215 -28.92 -1.38 6.14
CA SER A 215 -28.86 0.08 6.24
C SER A 215 -27.43 0.51 6.47
N VAL A 216 -26.94 1.43 5.64
CA VAL A 216 -25.60 2.02 5.78
C VAL A 216 -25.73 3.52 5.73
N GLU A 217 -25.33 4.19 6.80
CA GLU A 217 -25.45 5.63 7.00
C GLU A 217 -24.09 6.25 7.34
N SER A 218 -23.79 7.40 6.73
CA SER A 218 -22.67 8.24 7.15
C SER A 218 -23.10 9.14 8.30
N ILE A 219 -22.30 9.23 9.34
CA ILE A 219 -22.50 10.07 10.52
C ILE A 219 -21.36 11.08 10.56
N GLU A 220 -21.70 12.36 10.60
CA GLU A 220 -20.71 13.43 10.78
C GLU A 220 -20.96 14.11 12.12
N GLU A 221 -20.06 13.89 13.08
CA GLU A 221 -20.11 14.51 14.41
C GLU A 221 -18.71 15.03 14.79
N ASN A 222 -18.65 16.26 15.30
CA ASN A 222 -17.40 16.86 15.82
C ASN A 222 -16.21 16.81 14.83
N ASN A 223 -16.44 17.05 13.54
CA ASN A 223 -15.44 16.91 12.46
C ASN A 223 -14.88 15.49 12.29
N GLN A 224 -15.56 14.49 12.80
CA GLN A 224 -15.25 13.08 12.55
C GLN A 224 -16.34 12.46 11.71
N THR A 225 -15.92 11.67 10.72
CA THR A 225 -16.84 10.89 9.90
C THR A 225 -16.83 9.46 10.40
N SER A 226 -18.02 8.89 10.61
CA SER A 226 -18.23 7.51 11.02
C SER A 226 -19.25 6.86 10.10
N ILE A 227 -19.23 5.55 10.01
CA ILE A 227 -20.20 4.77 9.24
C ILE A 227 -20.96 3.87 10.21
N ARG A 228 -22.30 4.01 10.20
CA ARG A 228 -23.18 3.06 10.87
C ARG A 228 -23.69 2.05 9.85
N VAL A 229 -23.56 0.77 10.18
CA VAL A 229 -24.17 -0.33 9.44
C VAL A 229 -25.12 -1.08 10.36
N LYS A 230 -26.33 -1.37 9.86
CA LYS A 230 -27.33 -2.16 10.58
C LYS A 230 -27.85 -3.25 9.64
N ALA A 231 -27.81 -4.47 10.12
CA ALA A 231 -28.31 -5.63 9.39
C ALA A 231 -29.82 -5.55 9.10
N SER A 232 -30.23 -6.14 7.99
CA SER A 232 -31.62 -6.44 7.69
C SER A 232 -32.05 -7.73 8.39
N GLU A 233 -33.38 -7.92 8.52
CA GLU A 233 -33.95 -9.19 9.03
C GLU A 233 -33.71 -10.33 8.04
N GLU A 234 -33.67 -10.05 6.75
CA GLU A 234 -33.42 -11.01 5.68
C GLU A 234 -32.27 -10.51 4.80
N ILE A 235 -31.30 -11.38 4.51
CA ILE A 235 -30.19 -11.09 3.62
C ILE A 235 -30.59 -11.45 2.19
N LEU A 236 -30.62 -10.46 1.32
CA LEU A 236 -30.89 -10.66 -0.10
C LEU A 236 -29.62 -11.07 -0.86
N PRO A 237 -29.71 -11.95 -1.86
CA PRO A 237 -28.58 -12.32 -2.68
C PRO A 237 -28.13 -11.13 -3.54
N VAL A 238 -26.80 -10.97 -3.68
CA VAL A 238 -26.18 -9.92 -4.51
C VAL A 238 -25.10 -10.54 -5.38
N ASP A 239 -25.13 -10.23 -6.67
CA ASP A 239 -24.04 -10.59 -7.58
C ASP A 239 -22.89 -9.60 -7.44
N ILE A 240 -21.69 -10.12 -7.18
CA ILE A 240 -20.49 -9.31 -6.97
C ILE A 240 -19.43 -9.69 -8.01
N GLU A 241 -18.92 -8.67 -8.72
CA GLU A 241 -17.76 -8.80 -9.58
C GLU A 241 -16.57 -8.07 -8.96
N THR A 242 -15.47 -8.79 -8.73
CA THR A 242 -14.25 -8.20 -8.18
C THR A 242 -13.43 -7.52 -9.27
N ALA A 243 -12.93 -6.32 -8.98
CA ALA A 243 -12.11 -5.54 -9.92
C ALA A 243 -11.14 -4.62 -9.16
N PRO A 244 -10.05 -4.15 -9.83
CA PRO A 244 -9.22 -3.08 -9.28
C PRO A 244 -10.03 -1.84 -8.93
N PHE A 245 -9.55 -1.07 -7.94
CA PHE A 245 -10.22 0.17 -7.50
C PHE A 245 -10.60 1.09 -8.68
N PRO A 246 -11.84 1.65 -8.70
CA PRO A 246 -12.83 1.65 -7.62
C PRO A 246 -13.78 0.44 -7.60
N GLY A 247 -13.43 -0.68 -8.24
CA GLY A 247 -14.23 -1.89 -8.20
C GLY A 247 -14.22 -2.57 -6.82
N PHE A 248 -15.03 -3.65 -6.70
CA PHE A 248 -15.12 -4.41 -5.45
C PHE A 248 -13.78 -5.10 -5.16
N PRO A 249 -13.17 -4.92 -3.98
CA PRO A 249 -11.88 -5.51 -3.64
C PRO A 249 -11.95 -7.04 -3.51
N THR A 250 -10.82 -7.70 -3.80
CA THR A 250 -10.66 -9.17 -3.69
C THR A 250 -10.26 -9.58 -2.29
#